data_79dbf6658dc157baf3517cc2fd135641
#
_entry.id   79dbf6658dc157baf3517cc2fd135641
#
_cell.length_a   1.000
_cell.length_b   1.000
_cell.length_c   1.000
_cell.angle_alpha   90.00
_cell.angle_beta   90.00
_cell.angle_gamma   90.00
#
_symmetry.space_group_name_H-M   'P 1'
#
loop_
_entity.id
_entity.type
_entity.pdbx_description
1 polymer ?
#
loop_
_entity_poly.entity_id
_entity_poly.type
_entity_poly.pdbx_seq_one_letter_code
_entity_poly.pdbx_strand_id
1 'polypeptide(L)'
;LAEHPGLEMTTFERFLDERSPNPAHEDHLTAGSWVYGSFSTWIGDTDKNRGWEILVEAKRTFDEQLAAGRLSPQEIAAAEKQLAICEGSDWFWWFGDYNSADTVSDFERLYRMHLSNLYTLMGKEPPEYLTEVFAHGGGNPEQTGVMRKGKFTG
;
A
#
# COMPACT_ATOMS: atom_id res chain seq x y z
N LEU A 1 5.29 28.61 -6.62
CA LEU A 1 6.53 28.00 -7.14
C LEU A 1 6.40 27.70 -8.64
N ALA A 2 5.29 27.08 -9.08
CA ALA A 2 5.10 26.66 -10.48
C ALA A 2 5.17 27.82 -11.51
N GLU A 3 4.88 29.03 -11.10
CA GLU A 3 4.92 30.22 -11.98
C GLU A 3 6.21 31.07 -11.82
N HIS A 4 7.16 30.61 -11.01
CA HIS A 4 8.38 31.37 -10.77
C HIS A 4 9.35 31.19 -11.95
N PRO A 5 9.83 32.27 -12.62
CA PRO A 5 10.58 32.19 -13.87
C PRO A 5 11.97 31.50 -13.73
N GLY A 6 12.48 31.36 -12.51
CA GLY A 6 13.75 30.66 -12.22
C GLY A 6 13.60 29.25 -11.69
N LEU A 7 12.37 28.69 -11.65
CA LEU A 7 12.11 27.35 -11.15
C LEU A 7 11.33 26.53 -12.19
N GLU A 8 11.80 25.32 -12.44
CA GLU A 8 11.11 24.35 -13.27
C GLU A 8 10.55 23.22 -12.39
N MET A 9 9.23 23.03 -12.45
CA MET A 9 8.57 21.91 -11.77
C MET A 9 8.68 20.68 -12.66
N THR A 10 9.25 19.59 -12.11
CA THR A 10 9.46 18.36 -12.87
C THR A 10 9.23 17.13 -11.97
N THR A 11 9.14 15.94 -12.57
CA THR A 11 9.19 14.65 -11.88
C THR A 11 10.60 14.06 -11.99
N PHE A 12 10.93 13.08 -11.13
CA PHE A 12 12.22 12.38 -11.25
C PHE A 12 12.37 11.70 -12.61
N GLU A 13 11.34 11.03 -13.11
CA GLU A 13 11.32 10.36 -14.41
C GLU A 13 11.65 11.38 -15.53
N ARG A 14 10.88 12.46 -15.63
CA ARG A 14 11.09 13.48 -16.64
C ARG A 14 12.49 14.10 -16.56
N PHE A 15 12.99 14.39 -15.34
CA PHE A 15 14.33 14.91 -15.14
C PHE A 15 15.42 13.95 -15.65
N LEU A 16 15.27 12.64 -15.37
CA LEU A 16 16.20 11.62 -15.85
C LEU A 16 16.20 11.52 -17.38
N ASP A 17 15.04 11.54 -18.00
CA ASP A 17 14.86 11.42 -19.45
C ASP A 17 15.42 12.64 -20.19
N GLU A 18 15.09 13.85 -19.71
CA GLU A 18 15.47 15.10 -20.39
C GLU A 18 16.91 15.54 -20.13
N ARG A 19 17.44 15.27 -18.94
CA ARG A 19 18.76 15.75 -18.51
C ARG A 19 19.84 14.70 -18.61
N SER A 20 19.49 13.42 -18.71
CA SER A 20 20.45 12.30 -18.74
C SER A 20 21.58 12.46 -17.74
N PRO A 21 21.31 12.74 -16.44
CA PRO A 21 22.34 12.98 -15.45
C PRO A 21 23.23 11.74 -15.32
N ASN A 22 24.50 11.95 -15.01
CA ASN A 22 25.38 10.85 -14.62
C ASN A 22 25.23 10.61 -13.11
N PRO A 23 24.41 9.66 -12.67
CA PRO A 23 24.16 9.45 -11.25
C PRO A 23 25.41 8.91 -10.56
N ALA A 24 25.61 9.29 -9.29
CA ALA A 24 26.59 8.64 -8.45
C ALA A 24 26.18 7.18 -8.22
N HIS A 25 27.16 6.29 -8.22
CA HIS A 25 26.96 4.88 -7.89
C HIS A 25 27.07 4.69 -6.38
N GLU A 26 26.05 4.09 -5.77
CA GLU A 26 26.06 3.70 -4.36
C GLU A 26 26.27 2.20 -4.26
N ASP A 27 27.41 1.82 -3.70
CA ASP A 27 27.80 0.39 -3.59
C ASP A 27 27.00 -0.35 -2.52
N HIS A 28 26.41 0.37 -1.56
CA HIS A 28 25.68 -0.23 -0.45
C HIS A 28 24.50 0.63 -0.02
N LEU A 29 23.31 0.04 -0.03
CA LEU A 29 22.10 0.64 0.50
C LEU A 29 21.56 -0.22 1.65
N THR A 30 21.48 0.36 2.84
CA THR A 30 20.86 -0.32 3.99
C THR A 30 19.33 -0.31 3.82
N ALA A 31 18.73 -1.51 3.85
CA ALA A 31 17.28 -1.65 3.82
C ALA A 31 16.65 -1.05 5.08
N GLY A 32 15.65 -0.20 4.90
CA GLY A 32 14.97 0.48 6.01
C GLY A 32 14.02 1.55 5.51
N SER A 33 13.33 2.18 6.44
CA SER A 33 12.42 3.27 6.17
C SER A 33 12.83 4.54 6.90
N TRP A 34 12.18 5.64 6.57
CA TRP A 34 12.34 6.91 7.26
C TRP A 34 11.86 6.87 8.72
N VAL A 35 11.05 5.85 9.09
CA VAL A 35 10.57 5.64 10.46
C VAL A 35 11.48 4.64 11.15
N TYR A 36 12.22 5.08 12.16
CA TYR A 36 13.15 4.27 12.98
C TYR A 36 14.20 3.48 12.19
N GLY A 37 14.43 3.78 10.91
CA GLY A 37 15.38 3.06 10.06
C GLY A 37 15.00 1.58 9.83
N SER A 38 13.75 1.19 10.04
CA SER A 38 13.25 -0.19 9.88
C SER A 38 11.90 -0.22 9.19
N PHE A 39 11.42 -1.39 8.78
CA PHE A 39 10.09 -1.57 8.19
C PHE A 39 9.01 -1.94 9.23
N SER A 40 9.34 -1.98 10.52
CA SER A 40 8.44 -2.47 11.58
C SER A 40 7.13 -1.68 11.74
N THR A 41 7.06 -0.47 11.18
CA THR A 41 5.81 0.31 11.15
C THR A 41 4.80 -0.27 10.17
N TRP A 42 5.26 -0.94 9.10
CA TRP A 42 4.39 -1.43 8.02
C TRP A 42 4.26 -2.95 7.97
N ILE A 43 5.21 -3.71 8.56
CA ILE A 43 5.23 -5.17 8.50
C ILE A 43 5.76 -5.75 9.82
N GLY A 44 5.39 -7.00 10.11
CA GLY A 44 5.84 -7.77 11.29
C GLY A 44 4.78 -7.92 12.38
N ASP A 45 3.80 -7.02 12.44
CA ASP A 45 2.60 -7.18 13.27
C ASP A 45 1.61 -8.14 12.60
N THR A 46 0.86 -8.93 13.38
CA THR A 46 -0.06 -9.96 12.86
C THR A 46 -1.10 -9.38 11.89
N ASP A 47 -1.74 -8.26 12.27
CA ASP A 47 -2.77 -7.63 11.47
C ASP A 47 -2.19 -7.07 10.16
N LYS A 48 -0.99 -6.46 10.24
CA LYS A 48 -0.27 -5.95 9.07
C LYS A 48 0.15 -7.07 8.13
N ASN A 49 0.69 -8.15 8.67
CA ASN A 49 1.08 -9.31 7.88
C ASN A 49 -0.14 -9.91 7.17
N ARG A 50 -1.28 -10.00 7.86
CA ARG A 50 -2.52 -10.45 7.23
C ARG A 50 -2.96 -9.50 6.09
N GLY A 51 -2.86 -8.18 6.29
CA GLY A 51 -3.11 -7.20 5.23
C GLY A 51 -2.23 -7.42 4.00
N TRP A 52 -0.94 -7.68 4.18
CA TRP A 52 -0.02 -8.01 3.08
C TRP A 52 -0.36 -9.32 2.39
N GLU A 53 -0.72 -10.36 3.13
CA GLU A 53 -1.11 -11.65 2.56
C GLU A 53 -2.29 -11.51 1.59
N ILE A 54 -3.37 -10.87 2.03
CA ILE A 54 -4.57 -10.69 1.20
C ILE A 54 -4.31 -9.78 -0.02
N LEU A 55 -3.40 -8.80 0.10
CA LEU A 55 -2.94 -8.00 -1.04
C LEU A 55 -2.17 -8.86 -2.06
N VAL A 56 -1.25 -9.69 -1.60
CA VAL A 56 -0.48 -10.60 -2.45
C VAL A 56 -1.39 -11.57 -3.19
N GLU A 57 -2.42 -12.11 -2.53
CA GLU A 57 -3.41 -12.98 -3.17
C GLU A 57 -4.19 -12.24 -4.27
N ALA A 58 -4.63 -11.01 -4.00
CA ALA A 58 -5.32 -10.18 -4.98
C ALA A 58 -4.40 -9.84 -6.18
N LYS A 59 -3.14 -9.50 -5.92
CA LYS A 59 -2.13 -9.24 -6.95
C LYS A 59 -1.88 -10.46 -7.83
N ARG A 60 -1.73 -11.64 -7.23
CA ARG A 60 -1.58 -12.89 -7.99
C ARG A 60 -2.77 -13.16 -8.90
N THR A 61 -3.98 -12.96 -8.38
CA THR A 61 -5.21 -13.09 -9.18
C THR A 61 -5.20 -12.13 -10.36
N PHE A 62 -4.79 -10.88 -10.17
CA PHE A 62 -4.66 -9.90 -11.25
C PHE A 62 -3.65 -10.37 -12.31
N ASP A 63 -2.46 -10.79 -11.90
CA ASP A 63 -1.41 -11.27 -12.81
C ASP A 63 -1.88 -12.48 -13.62
N GLU A 64 -2.62 -13.40 -13.02
CA GLU A 64 -3.23 -14.56 -13.70
C GLU A 64 -4.28 -14.14 -14.75
N GLN A 65 -5.14 -13.15 -14.43
CA GLN A 65 -6.11 -12.64 -15.40
C GLN A 65 -5.42 -11.94 -16.57
N LEU A 66 -4.39 -11.15 -16.29
CA LEU A 66 -3.57 -10.45 -17.28
C LEU A 66 -2.85 -11.46 -18.19
N ALA A 67 -2.15 -12.43 -17.63
CA ALA A 67 -1.43 -13.47 -18.39
C ALA A 67 -2.36 -14.33 -19.25
N ALA A 68 -3.58 -14.57 -18.79
CA ALA A 68 -4.60 -15.32 -19.53
C ALA A 68 -5.31 -14.50 -20.61
N GLY A 69 -5.02 -13.21 -20.76
CA GLY A 69 -5.67 -12.32 -21.74
C GLY A 69 -7.17 -12.16 -21.53
N ARG A 70 -7.65 -12.23 -20.28
CA ARG A 70 -9.09 -12.20 -19.97
C ARG A 70 -9.66 -10.82 -19.74
N LEU A 71 -8.80 -9.81 -19.69
CA LEU A 71 -9.17 -8.42 -19.43
C LEU A 71 -8.99 -7.58 -20.68
N SER A 72 -9.94 -6.71 -20.97
CA SER A 72 -9.80 -5.66 -21.97
C SER A 72 -8.79 -4.58 -21.50
N PRO A 73 -8.24 -3.75 -22.42
CA PRO A 73 -7.35 -2.66 -22.03
C PRO A 73 -7.95 -1.69 -21.01
N GLN A 74 -9.27 -1.46 -21.06
CA GLN A 74 -9.97 -0.60 -20.10
C GLN A 74 -10.07 -1.23 -18.72
N GLU A 75 -10.35 -2.53 -18.66
CA GLU A 75 -10.38 -3.29 -17.39
C GLU A 75 -8.99 -3.39 -16.78
N ILE A 76 -7.94 -3.59 -17.58
CA ILE A 76 -6.55 -3.57 -17.11
C ILE A 76 -6.24 -2.22 -16.45
N ALA A 77 -6.47 -1.11 -17.16
CA ALA A 77 -6.18 0.22 -16.61
C ALA A 77 -6.95 0.54 -15.34
N ALA A 78 -8.22 0.10 -15.24
CA ALA A 78 -9.04 0.27 -14.04
C ALA A 78 -8.53 -0.59 -12.88
N ALA A 79 -8.17 -1.85 -13.14
CA ALA A 79 -7.65 -2.76 -12.14
C ALA A 79 -6.26 -2.35 -11.65
N GLU A 80 -5.36 -1.89 -12.52
CA GLU A 80 -4.04 -1.35 -12.14
C GLU A 80 -4.18 -0.14 -11.21
N LYS A 81 -5.08 0.79 -11.54
CA LYS A 81 -5.36 1.94 -10.66
C LYS A 81 -5.91 1.51 -9.30
N GLN A 82 -6.80 0.54 -9.28
CA GLN A 82 -7.39 0.01 -8.04
C GLN A 82 -6.34 -0.75 -7.22
N LEU A 83 -5.48 -1.54 -7.87
CA LEU A 83 -4.36 -2.24 -7.23
C LEU A 83 -3.39 -1.24 -6.59
N ALA A 84 -3.00 -0.19 -7.30
CA ALA A 84 -2.13 0.86 -6.77
C ALA A 84 -2.71 1.54 -5.51
N ILE A 85 -4.05 1.70 -5.43
CA ILE A 85 -4.71 2.16 -4.21
C ILE A 85 -4.52 1.15 -3.08
N CYS A 86 -4.66 -0.15 -3.34
CA CYS A 86 -4.48 -1.20 -2.33
C CYS A 86 -3.01 -1.35 -1.88
N GLU A 87 -2.05 -1.02 -2.74
CA GLU A 87 -0.60 -1.04 -2.44
C GLU A 87 -0.13 0.17 -1.61
N GLY A 88 -0.99 1.14 -1.35
CA GLY A 88 -0.68 2.30 -0.54
C GLY A 88 -0.18 1.92 0.85
N SER A 89 0.95 2.49 1.28
CA SER A 89 1.56 2.17 2.58
C SER A 89 0.75 2.64 3.79
N ASP A 90 -0.15 3.60 3.60
CA ASP A 90 -0.96 4.17 4.68
C ASP A 90 -1.90 3.15 5.32
N TRP A 91 -2.40 2.16 4.57
CA TRP A 91 -3.18 1.07 5.14
C TRP A 91 -2.43 0.41 6.30
N PHE A 92 -1.18 0.04 6.07
CA PHE A 92 -0.31 -0.65 7.04
C PHE A 92 0.18 0.26 8.16
N TRP A 93 0.21 1.57 7.96
CA TRP A 93 0.43 2.55 9.01
C TRP A 93 -0.68 2.48 10.07
N TRP A 94 -1.93 2.39 9.62
CA TRP A 94 -3.09 2.43 10.51
C TRP A 94 -3.45 1.09 11.14
N PHE A 95 -3.11 -0.05 10.54
CA PHE A 95 -3.32 -1.35 11.16
C PHE A 95 -2.42 -1.53 12.40
N GLY A 96 -2.92 -2.30 13.38
CA GLY A 96 -2.20 -2.66 14.59
C GLY A 96 -2.85 -2.13 15.88
N ASP A 97 -2.58 -2.84 16.95
CA ASP A 97 -3.22 -2.70 18.28
C ASP A 97 -2.93 -1.37 19.01
N TYR A 98 -1.94 -0.62 18.54
CA TYR A 98 -1.55 0.68 19.12
C TYR A 98 -2.35 1.86 18.56
N ASN A 99 -3.08 1.68 17.49
CA ASN A 99 -4.03 2.68 16.96
C ASN A 99 -5.41 2.49 17.61
N SER A 100 -6.23 3.53 17.60
CA SER A 100 -7.58 3.44 18.17
C SER A 100 -8.45 2.45 17.42
N ALA A 101 -9.36 1.77 18.12
CA ALA A 101 -10.26 0.80 17.54
C ALA A 101 -11.11 1.39 16.39
N ASP A 102 -11.62 2.61 16.56
CA ASP A 102 -12.44 3.28 15.54
C ASP A 102 -11.63 3.54 14.26
N THR A 103 -10.41 4.08 14.41
CA THR A 103 -9.55 4.36 13.25
C THR A 103 -9.16 3.07 12.52
N VAL A 104 -8.74 2.03 13.25
CA VAL A 104 -8.39 0.73 12.64
C VAL A 104 -9.59 0.14 11.92
N SER A 105 -10.77 0.15 12.55
CA SER A 105 -12.00 -0.37 11.95
C SER A 105 -12.36 0.33 10.64
N ASP A 106 -12.24 1.65 10.58
CA ASP A 106 -12.53 2.40 9.36
C ASP A 106 -11.54 2.09 8.23
N PHE A 107 -10.24 2.10 8.52
CA PHE A 107 -9.20 1.78 7.52
C PHE A 107 -9.27 0.33 7.07
N GLU A 108 -9.49 -0.61 7.97
CA GLU A 108 -9.63 -2.03 7.68
C GLU A 108 -10.83 -2.30 6.77
N ARG A 109 -11.99 -1.74 7.09
CA ARG A 109 -13.20 -1.84 6.28
C ARG A 109 -13.01 -1.25 4.88
N LEU A 110 -12.40 -0.08 4.78
CA LEU A 110 -12.09 0.56 3.50
C LEU A 110 -11.11 -0.28 2.68
N TYR A 111 -10.09 -0.84 3.31
CA TYR A 111 -9.11 -1.70 2.64
C TYR A 111 -9.76 -2.95 2.03
N ARG A 112 -10.58 -3.68 2.80
CA ARG A 112 -11.34 -4.83 2.28
C ARG A 112 -12.29 -4.43 1.14
N MET A 113 -12.93 -3.27 1.23
CA MET A 113 -13.77 -2.74 0.15
C MET A 113 -12.95 -2.48 -1.11
N HIS A 114 -11.78 -1.88 -1.01
CA HIS A 114 -10.89 -1.63 -2.14
C HIS A 114 -10.39 -2.93 -2.78
N LEU A 115 -10.03 -3.93 -1.98
CA LEU A 115 -9.67 -5.25 -2.48
C LEU A 115 -10.85 -5.94 -3.17
N SER A 116 -12.04 -5.89 -2.59
CA SER A 116 -13.27 -6.44 -3.20
C SER A 116 -13.58 -5.78 -4.55
N ASN A 117 -13.40 -4.46 -4.63
CA ASN A 117 -13.55 -3.73 -5.89
C ASN A 117 -12.52 -4.19 -6.94
N LEU A 118 -11.29 -4.49 -6.53
CA LEU A 118 -10.27 -5.02 -7.43
C LEU A 118 -10.71 -6.37 -8.03
N TYR A 119 -11.22 -7.29 -7.21
CA TYR A 119 -11.77 -8.56 -7.71
C TYR A 119 -12.93 -8.34 -8.69
N THR A 120 -13.84 -7.43 -8.36
CA THR A 120 -14.98 -7.08 -9.23
C THR A 120 -14.52 -6.53 -10.58
N LEU A 121 -13.52 -5.65 -10.60
CA LEU A 121 -12.93 -5.10 -11.84
C LEU A 121 -12.26 -6.17 -12.70
N MET A 122 -11.79 -7.25 -12.09
CA MET A 122 -11.25 -8.42 -12.80
C MET A 122 -12.34 -9.43 -13.24
N GLY A 123 -13.62 -9.11 -13.03
CA GLY A 123 -14.72 -10.03 -13.30
C GLY A 123 -14.73 -11.26 -12.39
N LYS A 124 -14.22 -11.13 -11.15
CA LYS A 124 -14.14 -12.19 -10.14
C LYS A 124 -15.02 -11.87 -8.94
N GLU A 125 -15.59 -12.91 -8.35
CA GLU A 125 -16.20 -12.79 -7.03
C GLU A 125 -15.12 -12.55 -5.98
N PRO A 126 -15.30 -11.55 -5.09
CA PRO A 126 -14.39 -11.34 -3.97
C PRO A 126 -14.35 -12.58 -3.05
N PRO A 127 -13.17 -13.03 -2.61
CA PRO A 127 -13.06 -14.13 -1.67
C PRO A 127 -13.81 -13.87 -0.36
N GLU A 128 -14.35 -14.94 0.23
CA GLU A 128 -15.17 -14.87 1.46
C GLU A 128 -14.41 -14.20 2.63
N TYR A 129 -13.11 -14.44 2.75
CA TYR A 129 -12.28 -13.83 3.81
C TYR A 129 -12.28 -12.29 3.77
N LEU A 130 -12.63 -11.66 2.65
CA LEU A 130 -12.80 -10.19 2.58
C LEU A 130 -14.10 -9.71 3.25
N THR A 131 -14.97 -10.60 3.70
CA THR A 131 -16.13 -10.26 4.55
C THR A 131 -15.77 -10.24 6.04
N GLU A 132 -14.63 -10.83 6.42
CA GLU A 132 -14.20 -10.97 7.80
C GLU A 132 -13.24 -9.84 8.20
N VAL A 133 -13.41 -9.35 9.44
CA VAL A 133 -12.51 -8.34 10.03
C VAL A 133 -11.20 -9.02 10.42
N PHE A 134 -10.06 -8.47 9.96
CA PHE A 134 -8.75 -9.04 10.22
C PHE A 134 -7.84 -8.17 11.10
N ALA A 135 -8.11 -6.86 11.20
CA ALA A 135 -7.29 -5.94 12.00
C ALA A 135 -8.12 -5.26 13.09
N HIS A 136 -7.54 -5.16 14.28
CA HIS A 136 -8.20 -4.64 15.47
C HIS A 136 -7.31 -3.61 16.15
N GLY A 137 -7.87 -2.41 16.40
CA GLY A 137 -7.23 -1.39 17.22
C GLY A 137 -7.53 -1.57 18.71
N GLY A 138 -6.60 -1.18 19.54
CA GLY A 138 -6.75 -1.21 21.00
C GLY A 138 -6.08 -0.03 21.70
N GLY A 139 -5.46 0.87 20.92
CA GLY A 139 -4.73 2.02 21.44
C GLY A 139 -5.61 3.16 21.91
N ASN A 140 -5.00 4.11 22.61
CA ASN A 140 -5.67 5.32 23.06
C ASN A 140 -5.95 6.25 21.88
N PRO A 141 -7.20 6.72 21.64
CA PRO A 141 -7.54 7.65 20.58
C PRO A 141 -6.70 8.93 20.54
N GLU A 142 -6.29 9.46 21.71
CA GLU A 142 -5.45 10.66 21.81
C GLU A 142 -4.03 10.48 21.25
N GLN A 143 -3.62 9.23 21.02
CA GLN A 143 -2.31 8.87 20.50
C GLN A 143 -2.36 8.33 19.05
N THR A 144 -3.53 8.33 18.44
CA THR A 144 -3.72 7.87 17.07
C THR A 144 -2.93 8.73 16.09
N GLY A 145 -2.27 8.09 15.13
CA GLY A 145 -1.45 8.76 14.12
C GLY A 145 -0.05 9.18 14.59
N VAL A 146 0.32 8.91 15.84
CA VAL A 146 1.68 9.12 16.32
C VAL A 146 2.58 8.00 15.80
N MET A 147 3.76 8.36 15.26
CA MET A 147 4.77 7.38 14.85
C MET A 147 5.14 6.47 16.03
N ARG A 148 4.95 5.19 15.87
CA ARG A 148 5.32 4.18 16.87
C ARG A 148 6.02 3.01 16.20
N LYS A 149 7.01 2.46 16.92
CA LYS A 149 7.66 1.23 16.49
C LYS A 149 6.67 0.09 16.59
N GLY A 150 6.44 -0.65 15.50
CA GLY A 150 5.65 -1.87 15.51
C GLY A 150 6.24 -2.90 16.47
N LYS A 151 5.40 -3.73 17.07
CA LYS A 151 5.87 -4.87 17.85
C LYS A 151 6.30 -5.97 16.87
N PHE A 152 7.54 -6.40 16.99
CA PHE A 152 7.97 -7.65 16.39
C PHE A 152 7.42 -8.79 17.24
N THR A 153 6.46 -9.53 16.74
CA THR A 153 6.15 -10.88 17.21
C THR A 153 6.97 -11.82 16.33
N GLY A 154 8.20 -12.11 16.78
CA GLY A 154 9.06 -13.12 16.17
C GLY A 154 8.56 -14.52 16.47
#